data_2650578689c8bb954acea635ffd45d9f
#
_entry.id   2650578689c8bb954acea635ffd45d9f
#
_cell.length_a   1.000
_cell.length_b   1.000
_cell.length_c   1.000
_cell.angle_alpha   90.00
_cell.angle_beta   90.00
_cell.angle_gamma   90.00
#
_symmetry.space_group_name_H-M   'P 1'
#
loop_
_entity.id
_entity.type
_entity.pdbx_description
1 polymer ?
#
loop_
_entity_poly.entity_id
_entity_poly.type
_entity_poly.pdbx_seq_one_letter_code
_entity_poly.pdbx_strand_id
1 'polypeptide(L)'
;MQQLLRFLLMSSAIQINPETGRKIFNTRAAKANEKITGKGYSTINDDSLTSLPPPPPGAVFNATEQEKYREFKEARRGAADYMALEGEFSKYLEDVYSAPPIERSALNDECEILVVGAGFAGLLLWQKLQKEGFTDVRFCEKGGDVGGTWYWNRYPGIACDVESYSYLPLLEEMGYFPTMKFAAGFEIMEYCQKLAEKYGFYKQCLFHTTVEST
;
A
#
# COMPACT_ATOMS: atom_id res chain seq x y z
N MET A 1 5.64 16.07 4.15
CA MET A 1 5.73 15.05 5.20
C MET A 1 4.60 15.14 6.24
N GLN A 2 4.29 16.27 6.82
CA GLN A 2 3.09 16.47 7.69
C GLN A 2 1.76 16.14 6.98
N GLN A 3 1.70 16.22 5.66
CA GLN A 3 0.49 15.92 4.89
C GLN A 3 0.16 14.42 4.83
N LEU A 4 1.15 13.54 4.80
CA LEU A 4 0.93 12.08 4.75
C LEU A 4 0.38 11.56 6.09
N LEU A 5 0.93 12.06 7.21
CA LEU A 5 0.43 11.72 8.55
C LEU A 5 -1.01 12.19 8.76
N ARG A 6 -1.35 13.39 8.28
CA ARG A 6 -2.73 13.89 8.32
C ARG A 6 -3.68 13.06 7.46
N PHE A 7 -3.23 12.51 6.35
CA PHE A 7 -4.04 11.66 5.48
C PHE A 7 -4.34 10.30 6.13
N LEU A 8 -3.38 9.71 6.82
CA LEU A 8 -3.50 8.40 7.48
C LEU A 8 -4.29 8.46 8.81
N LEU A 9 -4.13 9.51 9.59
CA LEU A 9 -4.92 9.74 10.82
C LEU A 9 -6.40 10.09 10.53
N MET A 10 -6.74 10.42 9.28
CA MET A 10 -8.10 10.77 8.87
C MET A 10 -8.90 9.60 8.28
N SER A 11 -8.33 8.41 8.16
CA SER A 11 -9.02 7.25 7.61
C SER A 11 -10.09 6.66 8.56
N SER A 12 -10.10 7.07 9.82
CA SER A 12 -11.07 6.60 10.83
C SER A 12 -12.46 7.23 10.76
N ALA A 13 -12.74 8.12 9.80
CA ALA A 13 -14.05 8.73 9.65
C ALA A 13 -14.59 8.64 8.24
N ILE A 14 -14.79 7.40 7.75
CA ILE A 14 -15.60 7.17 6.57
C ILE A 14 -17.07 7.30 7.02
N GLN A 15 -17.71 8.38 6.66
CA GLN A 15 -19.15 8.52 6.81
C GLN A 15 -19.83 8.02 5.53
N ILE A 16 -20.92 7.29 5.69
CA ILE A 16 -21.77 6.88 4.55
C ILE A 16 -22.87 7.92 4.42
N ASN A 17 -23.03 8.49 3.24
CA ASN A 17 -24.16 9.37 2.95
C ASN A 17 -25.45 8.56 3.04
N PRO A 18 -26.36 8.90 3.95
CA PRO A 18 -27.60 8.12 4.16
C PRO A 18 -28.54 8.15 2.97
N GLU A 19 -28.48 9.16 2.10
CA GLU A 19 -29.37 9.30 0.95
C GLU A 19 -28.84 8.56 -0.29
N THR A 20 -27.52 8.46 -0.46
CA THR A 20 -26.92 7.89 -1.67
C THR A 20 -26.18 6.59 -1.45
N GLY A 21 -25.96 6.16 -0.18
CA GLY A 21 -25.17 4.98 0.17
C GLY A 21 -23.67 5.12 -0.14
N ARG A 22 -23.20 6.30 -0.56
CA ARG A 22 -21.81 6.53 -0.96
C ARG A 22 -20.94 6.90 0.23
N LYS A 23 -19.69 6.42 0.23
CA LYS A 23 -18.69 6.78 1.23
C LYS A 23 -18.31 8.25 1.10
N ILE A 24 -18.45 9.01 2.17
CA ILE A 24 -18.03 10.42 2.25
C ILE A 24 -16.70 10.45 2.96
N PHE A 25 -15.65 10.89 2.27
CA PHE A 25 -14.38 11.20 2.92
C PHE A 25 -14.52 12.48 3.75
N ASN A 26 -13.94 12.48 4.93
CA ASN A 26 -14.11 13.53 5.93
C ASN A 26 -13.83 14.92 5.35
N THR A 27 -14.85 15.77 5.42
CA THR A 27 -14.83 17.15 4.94
C THR A 27 -13.75 18.04 5.58
N ARG A 28 -13.17 17.63 6.72
CA ARG A 28 -12.08 18.35 7.40
C ARG A 28 -10.77 18.27 6.60
N ALA A 29 -10.48 17.12 5.96
CA ALA A 29 -9.33 16.95 5.08
C ALA A 29 -9.52 17.72 3.77
N ALA A 30 -10.74 17.68 3.20
CA ALA A 30 -11.09 18.44 2.00
C ALA A 30 -10.94 19.94 2.23
N LYS A 31 -11.49 20.47 3.34
CA LYS A 31 -11.37 21.88 3.72
C LYS A 31 -9.93 22.33 4.01
N ALA A 32 -9.11 21.47 4.64
CA ALA A 32 -7.70 21.79 4.87
C ALA A 32 -6.91 21.87 3.55
N ASN A 33 -7.24 21.00 2.60
CA ASN A 33 -6.58 20.97 1.31
C ASN A 33 -7.03 22.11 0.38
N GLU A 34 -8.30 22.51 0.44
CA GLU A 34 -8.83 23.69 -0.23
C GLU A 34 -8.11 24.97 0.21
N LYS A 35 -7.79 25.07 1.50
CA LYS A 35 -7.03 26.19 2.07
C LYS A 35 -5.58 26.25 1.61
N ILE A 36 -4.97 25.07 1.24
CA ILE A 36 -3.58 24.96 0.80
C ILE A 36 -3.47 25.08 -0.72
N THR A 37 -4.39 24.51 -1.47
CA THR A 37 -4.30 24.37 -2.93
C THR A 37 -5.24 25.31 -3.69
N GLY A 38 -6.20 25.95 -3.01
CA GLY A 38 -7.28 26.73 -3.63
C GLY A 38 -8.25 25.90 -4.48
N LYS A 39 -8.11 24.58 -4.45
CA LYS A 39 -8.98 23.63 -5.17
C LYS A 39 -9.56 22.62 -4.18
N GLY A 40 -10.86 22.65 -3.99
CA GLY A 40 -11.55 21.56 -3.30
C GLY A 40 -11.43 20.28 -4.10
N TYR A 41 -11.15 19.16 -3.44
CA TYR A 41 -11.36 17.86 -4.07
C TYR A 41 -12.88 17.69 -4.20
N SER A 42 -13.39 17.88 -5.40
CA SER A 42 -14.69 17.33 -5.75
C SER A 42 -14.61 15.81 -5.55
N THR A 43 -15.69 15.23 -5.03
CA THR A 43 -15.88 13.77 -5.01
C THR A 43 -15.30 13.18 -6.27
N ILE A 44 -14.38 12.20 -6.11
CA ILE A 44 -13.91 11.40 -7.24
C ILE A 44 -15.16 10.68 -7.75
N ASN A 45 -15.83 11.28 -8.70
CA ASN A 45 -16.81 10.56 -9.51
C ASN A 45 -16.00 9.56 -10.32
N ASP A 46 -16.47 8.35 -10.44
CA ASP A 46 -15.87 7.28 -11.23
C ASP A 46 -15.54 7.73 -12.67
N ASP A 47 -16.23 8.74 -13.15
CA ASP A 47 -15.98 9.42 -14.43
C ASP A 47 -14.64 10.17 -14.49
N SER A 48 -14.04 10.56 -13.35
CA SER A 48 -12.74 11.25 -13.36
C SER A 48 -11.56 10.28 -13.59
N LEU A 49 -11.75 8.98 -13.38
CA LEU A 49 -10.79 7.94 -13.75
C LEU A 49 -10.84 7.62 -15.25
N THR A 50 -11.80 8.14 -15.98
CA THR A 50 -11.93 7.94 -17.43
C THR A 50 -11.22 9.00 -18.27
N SER A 51 -10.83 10.13 -17.67
CA SER A 51 -10.02 11.14 -18.36
C SER A 51 -8.53 10.85 -18.10
N LEU A 52 -7.90 10.13 -19.02
CA LEU A 52 -6.44 10.19 -19.15
C LEU A 52 -6.01 11.67 -19.24
N PRO A 53 -4.86 12.05 -18.67
CA PRO A 53 -4.33 13.38 -18.90
C PRO A 53 -4.29 13.63 -20.41
N PRO A 54 -4.59 14.85 -20.85
CA PRO A 54 -4.52 15.17 -22.26
C PRO A 54 -3.13 14.76 -22.79
N PRO A 55 -3.06 14.17 -23.98
CA PRO A 55 -1.78 13.81 -24.58
C PRO A 55 -0.89 15.07 -24.66
N PRO A 56 0.43 14.91 -24.56
CA PRO A 56 1.33 16.04 -24.67
C PRO A 56 1.09 16.81 -25.96
N PRO A 57 1.27 18.14 -25.96
CA PRO A 57 1.08 18.95 -27.17
C PRO A 57 1.89 18.36 -28.35
N GLY A 58 1.20 18.03 -29.44
CA GLY A 58 1.82 17.43 -30.63
C GLY A 58 1.69 15.90 -30.75
N ALA A 59 1.16 15.20 -29.77
CA ALA A 59 0.83 13.78 -29.93
C ALA A 59 -0.43 13.63 -30.78
N VAL A 60 -0.27 13.19 -32.00
CA VAL A 60 -1.38 12.87 -32.91
C VAL A 60 -1.71 11.39 -32.74
N PHE A 61 -2.65 11.06 -31.87
CA PHE A 61 -3.25 9.73 -31.87
C PHE A 61 -4.31 9.70 -32.96
N ASN A 62 -4.16 8.78 -33.92
CA ASN A 62 -5.20 8.59 -34.92
C ASN A 62 -6.45 7.93 -34.29
N ALA A 63 -7.61 8.16 -34.87
CA ALA A 63 -8.88 7.64 -34.35
C ALA A 63 -8.87 6.11 -34.17
N THR A 64 -8.14 5.39 -35.03
CA THR A 64 -8.01 3.93 -34.99
C THR A 64 -7.22 3.45 -33.76
N GLU A 65 -6.20 4.17 -33.30
CA GLU A 65 -5.44 3.83 -32.10
C GLU A 65 -6.24 4.10 -30.85
N GLN A 66 -7.01 5.18 -30.82
CA GLN A 66 -7.93 5.48 -29.72
C GLN A 66 -9.04 4.44 -29.60
N GLU A 67 -9.56 3.95 -30.73
CA GLU A 67 -10.60 2.92 -30.76
C GLU A 67 -10.05 1.57 -30.28
N LYS A 68 -8.89 1.15 -30.75
CA LYS A 68 -8.19 -0.05 -30.26
C LYS A 68 -7.89 0.02 -28.75
N TYR A 69 -7.48 1.18 -28.25
CA TYR A 69 -7.25 1.36 -26.83
C TYR A 69 -8.55 1.28 -26.01
N ARG A 70 -9.65 1.81 -26.55
CA ARG A 70 -10.98 1.71 -25.94
C ARG A 70 -11.46 0.27 -25.91
N GLU A 71 -11.39 -0.45 -27.02
CA GLU A 71 -11.73 -1.87 -27.13
C GLU A 71 -10.90 -2.73 -26.17
N PHE A 72 -9.60 -2.48 -26.09
CA PHE A 72 -8.70 -3.16 -25.16
C PHE A 72 -9.08 -2.89 -23.69
N LYS A 73 -9.45 -1.65 -23.35
CA LYS A 73 -9.90 -1.26 -22.02
C LYS A 73 -11.25 -1.88 -21.67
N GLU A 74 -12.19 -1.94 -22.63
CA GLU A 74 -13.50 -2.55 -22.45
C GLU A 74 -13.41 -4.08 -22.33
N ALA A 75 -12.58 -4.72 -23.13
CA ALA A 75 -12.31 -6.15 -23.04
C ALA A 75 -11.71 -6.54 -21.66
N ARG A 76 -10.87 -5.68 -21.08
CA ARG A 76 -10.33 -5.90 -19.73
C ARG A 76 -11.34 -5.68 -18.61
N ARG A 77 -12.33 -4.84 -18.79
CA ARG A 77 -13.38 -4.59 -17.78
C ARG A 77 -14.32 -5.79 -17.57
N GLY A 78 -14.43 -6.69 -18.54
CA GLY A 78 -15.29 -7.87 -18.47
C GLY A 78 -14.56 -9.18 -18.20
N ALA A 79 -13.23 -9.22 -18.30
CA ALA A 79 -12.43 -10.38 -17.99
C ALA A 79 -12.01 -10.36 -16.51
N ALA A 80 -12.00 -11.53 -15.88
CA ALA A 80 -11.33 -11.67 -14.60
C ALA A 80 -9.88 -11.22 -14.77
N ASP A 81 -9.52 -10.07 -14.17
CA ASP A 81 -8.18 -9.49 -14.27
C ASP A 81 -7.10 -10.38 -13.60
N TYR A 82 -7.55 -11.39 -12.90
CA TYR A 82 -6.69 -12.29 -12.13
C TYR A 82 -6.98 -13.75 -12.51
N MET A 83 -5.92 -14.51 -12.62
CA MET A 83 -6.02 -15.95 -12.81
C MET A 83 -6.63 -16.59 -11.56
N ALA A 84 -7.58 -17.51 -11.74
CA ALA A 84 -8.12 -18.29 -10.64
C ALA A 84 -7.00 -19.12 -9.98
N LEU A 85 -6.91 -19.04 -8.65
CA LEU A 85 -5.93 -19.79 -7.87
C LEU A 85 -6.49 -21.20 -7.57
N GLU A 86 -6.58 -22.03 -8.61
CA GLU A 86 -7.10 -23.39 -8.57
C GLU A 86 -6.03 -24.40 -9.00
N GLY A 87 -6.23 -25.68 -8.68
CA GLY A 87 -5.31 -26.74 -9.06
C GLY A 87 -3.90 -26.52 -8.51
N GLU A 88 -2.90 -26.51 -9.38
CA GLU A 88 -1.49 -26.30 -9.01
C GLU A 88 -1.19 -24.89 -8.47
N PHE A 89 -2.06 -23.91 -8.74
CA PHE A 89 -1.93 -22.54 -8.24
C PHE A 89 -2.57 -22.31 -6.87
N SER A 90 -3.32 -23.28 -6.35
CA SER A 90 -3.97 -23.18 -5.03
C SER A 90 -2.97 -22.93 -3.88
N LYS A 91 -1.71 -23.36 -4.04
CA LYS A 91 -0.62 -23.09 -3.09
C LYS A 91 -0.38 -21.61 -2.83
N TYR A 92 -0.76 -20.72 -3.75
CA TYR A 92 -0.62 -19.27 -3.59
C TYR A 92 -1.74 -18.60 -2.78
N LEU A 93 -2.74 -19.37 -2.36
CA LEU A 93 -3.75 -18.92 -1.39
C LEU A 93 -3.14 -18.80 0.01
N GLU A 94 -2.12 -19.58 0.29
CA GLU A 94 -1.42 -19.63 1.56
C GLU A 94 -0.04 -18.95 1.46
N ASP A 95 0.57 -18.69 2.61
CA ASP A 95 1.94 -18.17 2.65
C ASP A 95 2.94 -19.33 2.44
N VAL A 96 3.50 -19.40 1.24
CA VAL A 96 4.48 -20.43 0.86
C VAL A 96 5.90 -20.16 1.36
N TYR A 97 6.14 -19.00 1.97
CA TYR A 97 7.48 -18.53 2.36
C TYR A 97 7.73 -18.62 3.86
N SER A 98 6.70 -18.80 4.64
CA SER A 98 6.83 -18.96 6.08
C SER A 98 6.72 -20.42 6.51
N ALA A 99 7.25 -20.72 7.68
CA ALA A 99 6.95 -21.96 8.39
C ALA A 99 5.43 -22.06 8.63
N PRO A 100 4.93 -23.29 8.99
CA PRO A 100 3.50 -23.48 9.22
C PRO A 100 2.90 -22.34 10.06
N PRO A 101 1.62 -22.02 9.88
CA PRO A 101 0.96 -20.95 10.62
C PRO A 101 1.22 -21.07 12.11
N ILE A 102 1.53 -19.96 12.74
CA ILE A 102 1.70 -19.93 14.19
C ILE A 102 0.35 -20.23 14.82
N GLU A 103 0.22 -21.39 15.47
CA GLU A 103 -0.94 -21.68 16.29
C GLU A 103 -0.93 -20.73 17.49
N ARG A 104 -1.93 -19.89 17.59
CA ARG A 104 -2.12 -18.99 18.72
C ARG A 104 -3.58 -18.97 19.15
N SER A 105 -3.80 -18.77 20.44
CA SER A 105 -5.14 -18.56 20.95
C SER A 105 -5.76 -17.28 20.35
N ALA A 106 -7.08 -17.27 20.22
CA ALA A 106 -7.79 -16.07 19.80
C ALA A 106 -7.44 -14.90 20.73
N LEU A 107 -7.12 -13.77 20.15
CA LEU A 107 -6.85 -12.52 20.87
C LEU A 107 -8.12 -11.66 20.83
N ASN A 108 -8.49 -11.13 21.99
CA ASN A 108 -9.44 -10.03 22.10
C ASN A 108 -8.67 -8.85 22.68
N ASP A 109 -8.33 -7.89 21.84
CA ASP A 109 -7.43 -6.81 22.17
C ASP A 109 -8.02 -5.48 21.70
N GLU A 110 -7.69 -4.40 22.39
CA GLU A 110 -8.07 -3.03 22.03
C GLU A 110 -6.77 -2.25 21.77
N CYS A 111 -6.80 -1.37 20.79
CA CYS A 111 -5.68 -0.49 20.48
C CYS A 111 -6.18 0.87 19.98
N GLU A 112 -5.38 1.90 20.20
CA GLU A 112 -5.70 3.25 19.73
C GLU A 112 -5.69 3.33 18.18
N ILE A 113 -4.73 2.64 17.55
CA ILE A 113 -4.53 2.67 16.10
C ILE A 113 -4.32 1.24 15.59
N LEU A 114 -5.20 0.80 14.70
CA LEU A 114 -5.02 -0.42 13.92
C LEU A 114 -4.55 -0.09 12.52
N VAL A 115 -3.48 -0.75 12.07
CA VAL A 115 -2.89 -0.58 10.73
C VAL A 115 -2.84 -1.91 10.01
N VAL A 116 -3.24 -1.94 8.76
CA VAL A 116 -3.20 -3.12 7.91
C VAL A 116 -2.00 -3.04 6.96
N GLY A 117 -1.12 -4.06 7.04
CA GLY A 117 0.04 -4.24 6.19
C GLY A 117 1.37 -3.83 6.82
N ALA A 118 2.40 -4.66 6.59
CA ALA A 118 3.78 -4.49 7.05
C ALA A 118 4.79 -4.30 5.91
N GLY A 119 4.35 -3.72 4.80
CA GLY A 119 5.25 -3.22 3.75
C GLY A 119 5.91 -1.90 4.14
N PHE A 120 6.61 -1.25 3.21
CA PHE A 120 7.25 0.05 3.48
C PHE A 120 6.31 1.09 4.08
N ALA A 121 5.06 1.15 3.62
CA ALA A 121 4.08 2.10 4.16
C ALA A 121 3.83 1.88 5.65
N GLY A 122 3.65 0.62 6.09
CA GLY A 122 3.47 0.27 7.49
C GLY A 122 4.71 0.57 8.34
N LEU A 123 5.89 0.21 7.85
CA LEU A 123 7.17 0.47 8.52
C LEU A 123 7.43 1.97 8.72
N LEU A 124 7.19 2.77 7.67
CA LEU A 124 7.34 4.22 7.74
C LEU A 124 6.30 4.87 8.64
N LEU A 125 5.07 4.38 8.59
CA LEU A 125 4.01 4.87 9.48
C LEU A 125 4.37 4.63 10.93
N TRP A 126 4.86 3.43 11.28
CA TRP A 126 5.30 3.13 12.63
C TRP A 126 6.39 4.09 13.12
N GLN A 127 7.44 4.28 12.31
CA GLN A 127 8.51 5.21 12.65
C GLN A 127 7.98 6.64 12.89
N LYS A 128 6.97 7.06 12.14
CA LYS A 128 6.33 8.38 12.32
C LYS A 128 5.46 8.43 13.57
N LEU A 129 4.66 7.41 13.80
CA LEU A 129 3.81 7.32 14.99
C LEU A 129 4.63 7.34 16.27
N GLN A 130 5.76 6.60 16.30
CA GLN A 130 6.69 6.64 17.43
C GLN A 130 7.25 8.06 17.67
N LYS A 131 7.62 8.78 16.62
CA LYS A 131 8.11 10.17 16.74
C LYS A 131 7.06 11.13 17.30
N GLU A 132 5.78 10.87 17.01
CA GLU A 132 4.66 11.67 17.51
C GLU A 132 4.16 11.19 18.90
N GLY A 133 4.80 10.16 19.48
CA GLY A 133 4.50 9.67 20.82
C GLY A 133 3.39 8.61 20.90
N PHE A 134 2.89 8.09 19.78
CA PHE A 134 1.93 7.00 19.77
C PHE A 134 2.62 5.67 20.07
N THR A 135 2.11 4.96 21.05
CA THR A 135 2.68 3.66 21.48
C THR A 135 1.68 2.51 21.43
N ASP A 136 0.39 2.84 21.48
CA ASP A 136 -0.70 1.85 21.43
C ASP A 136 -1.19 1.66 19.99
N VAL A 137 -0.32 0.99 19.20
CA VAL A 137 -0.52 0.75 17.78
C VAL A 137 -0.41 -0.73 17.50
N ARG A 138 -1.35 -1.28 16.74
CA ARG A 138 -1.32 -2.68 16.28
C ARG A 138 -1.26 -2.74 14.78
N PHE A 139 -0.39 -3.58 14.24
CA PHE A 139 -0.31 -3.91 12.83
C PHE A 139 -0.81 -5.33 12.60
N CYS A 140 -1.55 -5.54 11.52
CA CYS A 140 -1.93 -6.85 11.03
C CYS A 140 -1.34 -7.08 9.65
N GLU A 141 -0.59 -8.16 9.47
CA GLU A 141 0.05 -8.55 8.22
C GLU A 141 -0.34 -9.98 7.86
N LYS A 142 -0.78 -10.19 6.61
CA LYS A 142 -1.13 -11.51 6.10
C LYS A 142 0.09 -12.41 5.98
N GLY A 143 1.23 -11.87 5.58
CA GLY A 143 2.48 -12.60 5.44
C GLY A 143 3.12 -12.95 6.78
N GLY A 144 4.09 -13.85 6.73
CA GLY A 144 4.88 -14.27 7.89
C GLY A 144 5.98 -13.29 8.29
N ASP A 145 6.23 -12.25 7.50
CA ASP A 145 7.25 -11.24 7.79
C ASP A 145 6.88 -9.89 7.14
N VAL A 146 7.66 -8.87 7.45
CA VAL A 146 7.61 -7.55 6.83
C VAL A 146 8.03 -7.60 5.37
N GLY A 147 7.85 -6.49 4.64
CA GLY A 147 8.38 -6.32 3.28
C GLY A 147 7.30 -6.16 2.21
N GLY A 148 6.06 -6.59 2.46
CA GLY A 148 4.97 -6.44 1.51
C GLY A 148 5.30 -7.01 0.14
N THR A 149 5.39 -6.18 -0.91
CA THR A 149 5.78 -6.60 -2.27
C THR A 149 7.04 -7.46 -2.29
N TRP A 150 8.04 -7.12 -1.51
CA TRP A 150 9.35 -7.80 -1.47
C TRP A 150 9.32 -9.09 -0.65
N TYR A 151 8.35 -9.24 0.21
CA TYR A 151 8.03 -10.50 0.87
C TYR A 151 7.36 -11.49 -0.09
N TRP A 152 6.36 -11.03 -0.85
CA TRP A 152 5.55 -11.90 -1.69
C TRP A 152 6.18 -12.23 -3.05
N ASN A 153 7.05 -11.38 -3.58
CA ASN A 153 7.66 -11.56 -4.89
C ASN A 153 9.13 -11.99 -4.74
N ARG A 154 9.38 -13.28 -4.90
CA ARG A 154 10.71 -13.90 -4.72
C ARG A 154 11.16 -14.69 -5.94
N TYR A 155 10.71 -14.31 -7.12
CA TYR A 155 11.13 -14.96 -8.35
C TYR A 155 12.53 -14.52 -8.78
N PRO A 156 13.30 -15.38 -9.53
CA PRO A 156 14.63 -15.04 -10.00
C PRO A 156 14.64 -13.77 -10.85
N GLY A 157 15.59 -12.87 -10.56
CA GLY A 157 15.77 -11.63 -11.31
C GLY A 157 14.87 -10.47 -10.88
N ILE A 158 14.02 -10.64 -9.86
CA ILE A 158 13.27 -9.50 -9.32
C ILE A 158 14.21 -8.44 -8.77
N ALA A 159 14.00 -7.21 -9.20
CA ALA A 159 14.74 -6.03 -8.75
C ALA A 159 13.83 -4.80 -8.79
N CYS A 160 14.24 -3.73 -8.15
CA CYS A 160 13.58 -2.45 -8.30
C CYS A 160 13.89 -1.84 -9.67
N ASP A 161 12.88 -1.27 -10.32
CA ASP A 161 12.99 -0.50 -11.58
C ASP A 161 13.19 1.00 -11.34
N VAL A 162 13.17 1.41 -10.07
CA VAL A 162 13.51 2.76 -9.61
C VAL A 162 14.90 2.74 -8.97
N GLU A 163 15.63 3.83 -9.09
CA GLU A 163 16.94 3.96 -8.44
C GLU A 163 16.83 3.78 -6.92
N SER A 164 17.67 2.91 -6.37
CA SER A 164 17.62 2.48 -4.98
C SER A 164 17.68 3.64 -3.98
N TYR A 165 18.43 4.68 -4.32
CA TYR A 165 18.57 5.88 -3.49
C TYR A 165 17.29 6.70 -3.37
N SER A 166 16.39 6.57 -4.35
CA SER A 166 15.08 7.22 -4.35
C SER A 166 14.00 6.32 -3.81
N TYR A 167 14.15 5.01 -3.98
CA TYR A 167 13.16 4.02 -3.62
C TYR A 167 13.23 3.59 -2.16
N LEU A 168 14.43 3.33 -1.63
CA LEU A 168 14.60 2.89 -0.25
C LEU A 168 14.46 4.07 0.73
N PRO A 169 13.52 4.01 1.67
CA PRO A 169 13.28 5.12 2.58
C PRO A 169 14.26 5.11 3.75
N LEU A 170 14.53 6.26 4.34
CA LEU A 170 15.31 6.42 5.59
C LEU A 170 16.77 5.93 5.49
N LEU A 171 17.40 6.04 4.31
CA LEU A 171 18.77 5.59 4.10
C LEU A 171 19.76 6.28 5.05
N GLU A 172 19.60 7.57 5.28
CA GLU A 172 20.44 8.34 6.18
C GLU A 172 20.26 7.90 7.64
N GLU A 173 19.01 7.77 8.08
CA GLU A 173 18.70 7.31 9.44
C GLU A 173 19.15 5.87 9.68
N MET A 174 19.13 5.05 8.65
CA MET A 174 19.61 3.67 8.70
C MET A 174 21.13 3.56 8.61
N GLY A 175 21.82 4.58 8.11
CA GLY A 175 23.22 4.52 7.74
C GLY A 175 23.48 3.46 6.66
N TYR A 176 22.51 3.27 5.77
CA TYR A 176 22.53 2.22 4.76
C TYR A 176 22.86 2.78 3.38
N PHE A 177 23.68 2.06 2.65
CA PHE A 177 24.03 2.38 1.28
C PHE A 177 23.68 1.18 0.38
N PRO A 178 22.76 1.33 -0.59
CA PRO A 178 22.40 0.25 -1.49
C PRO A 178 23.58 -0.26 -2.30
N THR A 179 23.66 -1.58 -2.51
CA THR A 179 24.77 -2.20 -3.21
C THR A 179 24.75 -1.96 -4.71
N MET A 180 23.57 -1.67 -5.29
CA MET A 180 23.36 -1.45 -6.70
C MET A 180 22.41 -0.28 -6.96
N LYS A 181 22.54 0.33 -8.15
CA LYS A 181 21.64 1.38 -8.62
C LYS A 181 20.17 0.91 -8.60
N PHE A 182 19.93 -0.33 -8.98
CA PHE A 182 18.65 -1.02 -8.95
C PHE A 182 18.79 -2.26 -8.05
N ALA A 183 18.43 -2.12 -6.79
CA ALA A 183 18.60 -3.17 -5.80
C ALA A 183 17.76 -4.40 -6.13
N ALA A 184 18.35 -5.56 -5.93
CA ALA A 184 17.66 -6.84 -6.07
C ALA A 184 16.60 -7.02 -4.97
N GLY A 185 15.55 -7.79 -5.25
CA GLY A 185 14.44 -7.98 -4.33
C GLY A 185 14.84 -8.51 -2.97
N PHE A 186 15.83 -9.40 -2.90
CA PHE A 186 16.33 -9.93 -1.64
C PHE A 186 17.03 -8.84 -0.77
N GLU A 187 17.76 -7.92 -1.39
CA GLU A 187 18.39 -6.79 -0.70
C GLU A 187 17.34 -5.85 -0.11
N ILE A 188 16.27 -5.59 -0.88
CA ILE A 188 15.18 -4.73 -0.41
C ILE A 188 14.40 -5.41 0.72
N MET A 189 14.18 -6.72 0.62
CA MET A 189 13.55 -7.50 1.70
C MET A 189 14.37 -7.44 2.98
N GLU A 190 15.68 -7.67 2.90
CA GLU A 190 16.60 -7.56 4.03
C GLU A 190 16.61 -6.14 4.62
N TYR A 191 16.51 -5.13 3.76
CA TYR A 191 16.40 -3.75 4.21
C TYR A 191 15.10 -3.49 4.99
N CYS A 192 13.96 -4.05 4.56
CA CYS A 192 12.71 -3.99 5.32
C CYS A 192 12.85 -4.62 6.71
N GLN A 193 13.51 -5.76 6.79
CA GLN A 193 13.78 -6.44 8.07
C GLN A 193 14.65 -5.57 8.98
N LYS A 194 15.73 -4.99 8.47
CA LYS A 194 16.59 -4.05 9.22
C LYS A 194 15.80 -2.83 9.73
N LEU A 195 14.88 -2.28 8.93
CA LEU A 195 13.98 -1.21 9.36
C LEU A 195 13.09 -1.67 10.52
N ALA A 196 12.45 -2.83 10.37
CA ALA A 196 11.58 -3.40 11.38
C ALA A 196 12.30 -3.65 12.71
N GLU A 197 13.51 -4.18 12.66
CA GLU A 197 14.36 -4.40 13.83
C GLU A 197 14.73 -3.09 14.51
N LYS A 198 15.26 -2.14 13.75
CA LYS A 198 15.73 -0.86 14.28
C LYS A 198 14.63 -0.09 15.01
N TYR A 199 13.44 -0.08 14.48
CA TYR A 199 12.30 0.63 15.07
C TYR A 199 11.41 -0.25 15.97
N GLY A 200 11.79 -1.51 16.21
CA GLY A 200 11.04 -2.43 17.09
C GLY A 200 9.65 -2.79 16.56
N PHE A 201 9.46 -2.79 15.24
CA PHE A 201 8.16 -3.01 14.58
C PHE A 201 7.57 -4.39 14.90
N TYR A 202 8.39 -5.42 15.01
CA TYR A 202 7.94 -6.80 15.25
C TYR A 202 7.06 -6.97 16.48
N LYS A 203 7.26 -6.14 17.50
CA LYS A 203 6.45 -6.17 18.73
C LYS A 203 5.04 -5.61 18.54
N GLN A 204 4.84 -4.83 17.49
CA GLN A 204 3.57 -4.16 17.19
C GLN A 204 2.76 -4.92 16.12
N CYS A 205 3.35 -5.95 15.49
CA CYS A 205 2.75 -6.62 14.34
C CYS A 205 2.29 -8.05 14.65
N LEU A 206 1.05 -8.33 14.28
CA LEU A 206 0.48 -9.67 14.23
C LEU A 206 0.64 -10.18 12.79
N PHE A 207 1.62 -11.05 12.59
CA PHE A 207 1.82 -11.73 11.31
C PHE A 207 0.82 -12.87 11.13
N HIS A 208 0.70 -13.41 9.92
CA HIS A 208 -0.29 -14.43 9.53
C HIS A 208 -1.72 -14.02 9.92
N THR A 209 -2.03 -12.74 9.81
CA THR A 209 -3.31 -12.18 10.22
C THR A 209 -3.94 -11.42 9.07
N THR A 210 -5.00 -11.99 8.51
CA THR A 210 -5.81 -11.35 7.47
C THR A 210 -6.93 -10.54 8.12
N VAL A 211 -7.08 -9.28 7.72
CA VAL A 211 -8.22 -8.45 8.12
C VAL A 211 -9.36 -8.69 7.15
N GLU A 212 -10.47 -9.23 7.65
CA GLU A 212 -11.64 -9.56 6.82
C GLU A 212 -12.65 -8.41 6.75
N SER A 213 -12.78 -7.65 7.85
CA SER A 213 -13.68 -6.50 7.91
C SER A 213 -13.20 -5.46 8.92
N THR A 214 -13.55 -4.21 8.72
CA THR A 214 -13.25 -3.08 9.62
C THR A 214 -14.49 -2.23 9.82
#